data_f5538abb5a94478fdbba9782736e4ac6
#
_entry.id   f5538abb5a94478fdbba9782736e4ac6
#
_cell.length_a   1.000
_cell.length_b   1.000
_cell.length_c   1.000
_cell.angle_alpha   90.00
_cell.angle_beta   90.00
_cell.angle_gamma   90.00
#
_symmetry.space_group_name_H-M   'P 1'
#
loop_
_entity.id
_entity.type
_entity.pdbx_description
1 polymer ?
#
loop_
_entity_poly.entity_id
_entity_poly.type
_entity_poly.pdbx_seq_one_letter_code
_entity_poly.pdbx_strand_id
1 'polypeptide(L)'
;MKLGLSTCTYTWNFGVANYPQPSHPFTLDVLFDKAFKHHIPVVQILDNIVPLHFFSDSALRDIRKSADAHCLQLEIGTRGITPRILRQYLHIAEITGSTLVRTIMDGDGAHPSVSEGISWIEEVLPSYEAAEISLAIENHDLRHVAELKELTETIDSPYLGTCIDCVNSLGIQECQAQVIEALLPQAINFHYKDFTIRRTDYDMGFIVQGCIAGQGMTDMEYMIKNRNHSKKNFNLILEQWMPWLGTIEETTASEEQWAEESIRYLQNKFKSLFSN
;
A
#
# COMPACT_ATOMS: atom_id res chain seq x y z
N MET A 1 -5.55 -13.46 -6.83
CA MET A 1 -5.53 -12.22 -6.00
C MET A 1 -5.69 -12.62 -4.55
N LYS A 2 -4.92 -12.06 -3.63
CA LYS A 2 -5.04 -12.28 -2.19
C LYS A 2 -5.43 -10.97 -1.51
N LEU A 3 -6.14 -11.05 -0.38
CA LEU A 3 -6.34 -9.91 0.51
C LEU A 3 -5.12 -9.78 1.43
N GLY A 4 -4.68 -8.56 1.67
CA GLY A 4 -3.60 -8.22 2.58
C GLY A 4 -3.98 -7.11 3.55
N LEU A 5 -3.25 -7.03 4.66
CA LEU A 5 -3.25 -5.90 5.57
C LEU A 5 -1.96 -5.10 5.40
N SER A 6 -2.06 -3.79 5.52
CA SER A 6 -0.90 -2.89 5.58
C SER A 6 -0.67 -2.43 7.03
N THR A 7 0.54 -1.99 7.33
CA THR A 7 0.78 -1.17 8.54
C THR A 7 -0.12 0.08 8.55
N CYS A 8 -0.50 0.61 7.37
CA CYS A 8 -1.47 1.70 7.24
C CYS A 8 -2.94 1.30 7.48
N THR A 9 -3.24 0.01 7.71
CA THR A 9 -4.54 -0.41 8.24
C THR A 9 -4.72 0.02 9.71
N TYR A 10 -3.61 0.21 10.45
CA TYR A 10 -3.59 0.49 11.89
C TYR A 10 -2.62 1.63 12.23
N THR A 11 -2.63 2.71 11.44
CA THR A 11 -1.69 3.83 11.56
C THR A 11 -1.67 4.44 12.98
N TRP A 12 -2.85 4.67 13.57
CA TRP A 12 -2.96 5.23 14.93
C TRP A 12 -2.51 4.24 16.00
N ASN A 13 -2.79 2.97 15.83
CA ASN A 13 -2.35 1.93 16.76
C ASN A 13 -0.83 1.73 16.74
N PHE A 14 -0.16 1.94 15.61
CA PHE A 14 1.32 2.00 15.56
C PHE A 14 1.88 3.30 16.16
N GLY A 15 1.11 4.38 16.10
CA GLY A 15 1.48 5.70 16.60
C GLY A 15 1.80 6.69 15.48
N VAL A 16 1.19 7.87 15.55
CA VAL A 16 1.34 8.96 14.59
C VAL A 16 2.22 10.06 15.19
N ALA A 17 3.26 10.47 14.46
CA ALA A 17 4.14 11.56 14.90
C ALA A 17 3.35 12.84 15.19
N ASN A 18 3.75 13.57 16.22
CA ASN A 18 3.12 14.81 16.71
C ASN A 18 1.69 14.66 17.26
N TYR A 19 1.22 13.44 17.47
CA TYR A 19 -0.02 13.14 18.18
C TYR A 19 0.27 12.36 19.48
N PRO A 20 -0.67 12.33 20.43
CA PRO A 20 -0.56 11.43 21.60
C PRO A 20 -0.33 9.99 21.13
N GLN A 21 0.59 9.30 21.80
CA GLN A 21 0.93 7.92 21.45
C GLN A 21 0.03 6.93 22.19
N PRO A 22 -0.36 5.81 21.59
CA PRO A 22 -1.07 4.76 22.30
C PRO A 22 -0.21 4.23 23.47
N SER A 23 -0.85 3.88 24.57
CA SER A 23 -0.16 3.31 25.75
C SER A 23 0.54 1.98 25.43
N HIS A 24 0.02 1.25 24.46
CA HIS A 24 0.55 -0.01 23.96
C HIS A 24 0.58 0.04 22.43
N PRO A 25 1.62 0.66 21.81
CA PRO A 25 1.73 0.72 20.36
C PRO A 25 1.78 -0.68 19.74
N PHE A 26 1.17 -0.83 18.57
CA PHE A 26 1.27 -2.08 17.83
C PHE A 26 2.73 -2.36 17.44
N THR A 27 3.04 -3.63 17.42
CA THR A 27 4.25 -4.18 16.83
C THR A 27 3.89 -4.97 15.56
N LEU A 28 4.89 -5.37 14.79
CA LEU A 28 4.64 -6.25 13.63
C LEU A 28 4.02 -7.59 14.05
N ASP A 29 4.40 -8.13 15.22
CA ASP A 29 3.79 -9.38 15.72
C ASP A 29 2.29 -9.22 15.98
N VAL A 30 1.85 -8.09 16.53
CA VAL A 30 0.41 -7.79 16.70
C VAL A 30 -0.30 -7.73 15.35
N LEU A 31 0.32 -7.12 14.32
CA LEU A 31 -0.25 -7.08 12.97
C LEU A 31 -0.31 -8.48 12.35
N PHE A 32 0.73 -9.31 12.56
CA PHE A 32 0.76 -10.70 12.09
C PHE A 32 -0.32 -11.57 12.77
N ASP A 33 -0.50 -11.42 14.08
CA ASP A 33 -1.59 -12.07 14.83
C ASP A 33 -2.97 -11.67 14.28
N LYS A 34 -3.17 -10.37 13.96
CA LYS A 34 -4.43 -9.91 13.35
C LYS A 34 -4.64 -10.51 11.96
N ALA A 35 -3.62 -10.51 11.11
CA ALA A 35 -3.70 -11.14 9.80
C ALA A 35 -4.02 -12.64 9.89
N PHE A 36 -3.34 -13.36 10.78
CA PHE A 36 -3.56 -14.77 11.04
C PHE A 36 -4.97 -15.05 11.56
N LYS A 37 -5.44 -14.27 12.55
CA LYS A 37 -6.80 -14.37 13.12
C LYS A 37 -7.89 -14.23 12.04
N HIS A 38 -7.69 -13.34 11.08
CA HIS A 38 -8.64 -13.09 10.00
C HIS A 38 -8.40 -13.93 8.75
N HIS A 39 -7.46 -14.89 8.78
CA HIS A 39 -7.08 -15.71 7.62
C HIS A 39 -6.66 -14.88 6.41
N ILE A 40 -5.94 -13.78 6.65
CA ILE A 40 -5.40 -12.89 5.62
C ILE A 40 -3.95 -13.30 5.36
N PRO A 41 -3.61 -13.73 4.13
CA PRO A 41 -2.31 -14.35 3.86
C PRO A 41 -1.19 -13.36 3.54
N VAL A 42 -1.48 -12.06 3.42
CA VAL A 42 -0.48 -11.04 3.01
C VAL A 42 -0.42 -9.93 4.04
N VAL A 43 0.81 -9.51 4.37
CA VAL A 43 1.06 -8.29 5.16
C VAL A 43 2.05 -7.41 4.41
N GLN A 44 1.68 -6.13 4.25
CA GLN A 44 2.54 -5.11 3.66
C GLN A 44 3.05 -4.16 4.74
N ILE A 45 4.38 -4.05 4.86
CA ILE A 45 5.05 -3.21 5.84
C ILE A 45 5.58 -1.95 5.14
N LEU A 46 5.02 -0.79 5.48
CA LEU A 46 5.38 0.49 4.87
C LEU A 46 6.31 1.31 5.79
N ASP A 47 7.31 1.94 5.21
CA ASP A 47 8.40 2.64 5.90
C ASP A 47 7.96 3.90 6.66
N ASN A 48 6.86 4.51 6.27
CA ASN A 48 6.28 5.64 6.99
C ASN A 48 5.69 5.27 8.36
N ILE A 49 5.46 3.98 8.61
CA ILE A 49 4.98 3.45 9.89
C ILE A 49 6.08 2.62 10.57
N VAL A 50 6.69 1.68 9.83
CA VAL A 50 7.77 0.82 10.32
C VAL A 50 8.97 0.92 9.38
N PRO A 51 9.92 1.84 9.66
CA PRO A 51 11.04 2.11 8.77
C PRO A 51 12.10 1.01 8.82
N LEU A 52 11.90 -0.06 8.03
CA LEU A 52 12.75 -1.26 8.01
C LEU A 52 14.22 -0.97 7.72
N HIS A 53 14.52 0.13 7.07
CA HIS A 53 15.90 0.54 6.76
C HIS A 53 16.75 0.91 7.99
N PHE A 54 16.14 1.04 9.17
CA PHE A 54 16.85 1.21 10.45
C PHE A 54 17.07 -0.11 11.19
N PHE A 55 16.54 -1.21 10.69
CA PHE A 55 16.68 -2.52 11.34
C PHE A 55 17.99 -3.19 10.91
N SER A 56 18.62 -3.92 11.83
CA SER A 56 19.75 -4.78 11.48
C SER A 56 19.27 -6.02 10.69
N ASP A 57 20.17 -6.63 9.94
CA ASP A 57 19.89 -7.88 9.23
C ASP A 57 19.37 -9.00 10.16
N SER A 58 19.81 -9.02 11.43
CA SER A 58 19.32 -9.97 12.42
C SER A 58 17.84 -9.71 12.72
N ALA A 59 17.47 -8.44 12.97
CA ALA A 59 16.08 -8.05 13.23
C ALA A 59 15.18 -8.30 12.02
N LEU A 60 15.67 -8.05 10.80
CA LEU A 60 14.93 -8.38 9.57
C LEU A 60 14.70 -9.90 9.42
N ARG A 61 15.68 -10.73 9.77
CA ARG A 61 15.53 -12.20 9.81
C ARG A 61 14.54 -12.65 10.87
N ASP A 62 14.44 -11.96 12.01
CA ASP A 62 13.47 -12.27 13.04
C ASP A 62 12.05 -11.90 12.60
N ILE A 63 11.86 -10.79 11.88
CA ILE A 63 10.58 -10.45 11.21
C ILE A 63 10.18 -11.56 10.23
N ARG A 64 11.11 -12.06 9.40
CA ARG A 64 10.86 -13.18 8.49
C ARG A 64 10.39 -14.43 9.23
N LYS A 65 11.09 -14.83 10.30
CA LYS A 65 10.71 -16.00 11.10
C LYS A 65 9.32 -15.86 11.70
N SER A 66 8.98 -14.67 12.21
CA SER A 66 7.66 -14.40 12.77
C SER A 66 6.59 -14.50 11.68
N ALA A 67 6.79 -13.93 10.51
CA ALA A 67 5.87 -14.03 9.39
C ALA A 67 5.69 -15.48 8.92
N ASP A 68 6.78 -16.25 8.81
CA ASP A 68 6.73 -17.67 8.43
C ASP A 68 5.93 -18.51 9.44
N ALA A 69 6.07 -18.23 10.76
CA ALA A 69 5.31 -18.88 11.81
C ALA A 69 3.78 -18.62 11.70
N HIS A 70 3.41 -17.48 11.14
CA HIS A 70 2.01 -17.12 10.86
C HIS A 70 1.56 -17.49 9.43
N CYS A 71 2.41 -18.16 8.64
CA CYS A 71 2.15 -18.50 7.23
C CYS A 71 1.83 -17.27 6.37
N LEU A 72 2.48 -16.14 6.62
CA LEU A 72 2.26 -14.87 5.93
C LEU A 72 3.26 -14.65 4.80
N GLN A 73 2.76 -14.15 3.67
CA GLN A 73 3.56 -13.53 2.62
C GLN A 73 3.80 -12.07 3.01
N LEU A 74 5.06 -11.65 2.99
CA LEU A 74 5.41 -10.25 3.21
C LEU A 74 5.52 -9.49 1.89
N GLU A 75 5.07 -8.26 1.92
CA GLU A 75 5.36 -7.20 0.98
C GLU A 75 5.95 -6.03 1.77
N ILE A 76 6.88 -5.29 1.21
CA ILE A 76 7.47 -4.14 1.88
C ILE A 76 7.34 -2.88 1.03
N GLY A 77 7.33 -1.72 1.68
CA GLY A 77 7.21 -0.46 0.97
C GLY A 77 8.14 0.62 1.47
N THR A 78 8.52 1.50 0.54
CA THR A 78 9.38 2.65 0.78
C THR A 78 8.89 3.89 0.02
N ARG A 79 9.68 4.94 0.07
CA ARG A 79 9.47 6.20 -0.68
C ARG A 79 10.72 6.57 -1.45
N GLY A 80 10.51 6.98 -2.72
CA GLY A 80 11.56 7.36 -3.64
C GLY A 80 12.08 6.21 -4.48
N ILE A 81 12.57 6.57 -5.67
CA ILE A 81 13.08 5.63 -6.67
C ILE A 81 14.56 5.86 -6.97
N THR A 82 15.31 6.57 -6.11
CA THR A 82 16.75 6.68 -6.30
C THR A 82 17.40 5.30 -6.26
N PRO A 83 18.43 5.04 -7.09
CA PRO A 83 19.12 3.73 -7.08
C PRO A 83 19.62 3.31 -5.69
N ARG A 84 19.97 4.27 -4.84
CA ARG A 84 20.38 4.03 -3.45
C ARG A 84 19.27 3.40 -2.63
N ILE A 85 18.08 4.01 -2.65
CA ILE A 85 16.90 3.52 -1.91
C ILE A 85 16.46 2.17 -2.45
N LEU A 86 16.36 2.04 -3.77
CA LEU A 86 15.89 0.80 -4.39
C LEU A 86 16.84 -0.37 -4.09
N ARG A 87 18.17 -0.19 -4.11
CA ARG A 87 19.12 -1.24 -3.69
C ARG A 87 19.01 -1.58 -2.21
N GLN A 88 18.80 -0.58 -1.34
CA GLN A 88 18.60 -0.81 0.08
C GLN A 88 17.35 -1.65 0.34
N TYR A 89 16.21 -1.34 -0.32
CA TYR A 89 14.99 -2.07 -0.13
C TYR A 89 14.97 -3.43 -0.85
N LEU A 90 15.74 -3.60 -1.92
CA LEU A 90 16.00 -4.92 -2.49
C LEU A 90 16.66 -5.83 -1.46
N HIS A 91 17.75 -5.38 -0.82
CA HIS A 91 18.44 -6.12 0.23
C HIS A 91 17.49 -6.48 1.41
N ILE A 92 16.65 -5.53 1.85
CA ILE A 92 15.66 -5.79 2.90
C ILE A 92 14.65 -6.83 2.43
N ALA A 93 14.18 -6.77 1.18
CA ALA A 93 13.24 -7.73 0.60
C ALA A 93 13.84 -9.14 0.56
N GLU A 94 15.09 -9.29 0.15
CA GLU A 94 15.80 -10.58 0.16
C GLU A 94 15.86 -11.19 1.57
N ILE A 95 16.20 -10.40 2.60
CA ILE A 95 16.29 -10.89 3.99
C ILE A 95 14.92 -11.23 4.55
N THR A 96 13.93 -10.37 4.34
CA THR A 96 12.57 -10.59 4.85
C THR A 96 11.76 -11.59 4.02
N GLY A 97 12.27 -11.98 2.85
CA GLY A 97 11.58 -12.85 1.89
C GLY A 97 10.36 -12.21 1.25
N SER A 98 10.35 -10.89 1.17
CA SER A 98 9.34 -10.16 0.43
C SER A 98 9.51 -10.38 -1.06
N THR A 99 8.41 -10.64 -1.77
CA THR A 99 8.40 -10.81 -3.22
C THR A 99 8.08 -9.51 -3.96
N LEU A 100 7.82 -8.43 -3.22
CA LEU A 100 7.42 -7.14 -3.77
C LEU A 100 7.95 -5.99 -2.92
N VAL A 101 8.54 -5.00 -3.59
CA VAL A 101 8.86 -3.69 -3.03
C VAL A 101 7.91 -2.66 -3.64
N ARG A 102 7.04 -2.05 -2.83
CA ARG A 102 6.21 -0.91 -3.24
C ARG A 102 6.98 0.38 -2.98
N THR A 103 6.93 1.32 -3.89
CA THR A 103 7.48 2.67 -3.69
C THR A 103 6.63 3.73 -4.38
N ILE A 104 6.91 4.99 -4.11
CA ILE A 104 6.42 6.16 -4.84
C ILE A 104 7.59 6.83 -5.55
N MET A 105 7.31 7.62 -6.60
CA MET A 105 8.40 8.27 -7.36
C MET A 105 9.21 9.25 -6.51
N ASP A 106 8.53 10.04 -5.68
CA ASP A 106 9.12 11.08 -4.86
C ASP A 106 9.57 10.55 -3.50
N GLY A 107 10.73 10.97 -3.05
CA GLY A 107 11.26 10.59 -1.74
C GLY A 107 12.76 10.77 -1.63
N ASP A 108 13.31 10.62 -0.41
CA ASP A 108 14.73 10.81 -0.14
C ASP A 108 15.27 12.19 -0.61
N GLY A 109 14.40 13.20 -0.59
CA GLY A 109 14.72 14.54 -1.08
C GLY A 109 14.79 14.68 -2.60
N ALA A 110 14.43 13.65 -3.35
CA ALA A 110 14.43 13.65 -4.81
C ALA A 110 13.00 13.76 -5.39
N HIS A 111 12.89 14.50 -6.48
CA HIS A 111 11.67 14.68 -7.27
C HIS A 111 12.00 14.48 -8.75
N PRO A 112 12.24 13.24 -9.21
CA PRO A 112 12.72 12.99 -10.56
C PRO A 112 11.69 13.32 -11.63
N SER A 113 12.13 13.78 -12.78
CA SER A 113 11.33 13.72 -14.01
C SER A 113 11.05 12.26 -14.40
N VAL A 114 10.11 12.02 -15.29
CA VAL A 114 9.82 10.65 -15.79
C VAL A 114 11.06 10.02 -16.41
N SER A 115 11.81 10.78 -17.22
CA SER A 115 13.03 10.30 -17.88
C SER A 115 14.15 9.94 -16.88
N GLU A 116 14.32 10.72 -15.81
CA GLU A 116 15.26 10.39 -14.74
C GLU A 116 14.79 9.14 -13.97
N GLY A 117 13.50 9.04 -13.68
CA GLY A 117 12.90 7.88 -13.04
C GLY A 117 13.10 6.59 -13.85
N ILE A 118 12.91 6.65 -15.16
CA ILE A 118 13.19 5.54 -16.09
C ILE A 118 14.66 5.12 -15.94
N SER A 119 15.59 6.07 -16.10
CA SER A 119 17.03 5.77 -16.03
C SER A 119 17.44 5.17 -14.67
N TRP A 120 16.89 5.66 -13.56
CA TRP A 120 17.21 5.15 -12.22
C TRP A 120 16.65 3.75 -11.98
N ILE A 121 15.46 3.46 -12.49
CA ILE A 121 14.88 2.12 -12.37
C ILE A 121 15.63 1.14 -13.27
N GLU A 122 15.94 1.49 -14.51
CA GLU A 122 16.71 0.64 -15.43
C GLU A 122 18.08 0.26 -14.85
N GLU A 123 18.73 1.15 -14.09
CA GLU A 123 20.00 0.88 -13.43
C GLU A 123 19.91 -0.25 -12.39
N VAL A 124 18.79 -0.40 -11.69
CA VAL A 124 18.65 -1.36 -10.58
C VAL A 124 17.79 -2.58 -10.92
N LEU A 125 16.91 -2.46 -11.91
CA LEU A 125 15.92 -3.46 -12.27
C LEU A 125 16.51 -4.84 -12.56
N PRO A 126 17.69 -4.97 -13.22
CA PRO A 126 18.33 -6.28 -13.40
C PRO A 126 18.62 -7.03 -12.09
N SER A 127 18.86 -6.30 -10.98
CA SER A 127 19.05 -6.91 -9.67
C SER A 127 17.74 -7.40 -9.06
N TYR A 128 16.63 -6.67 -9.28
CA TYR A 128 15.28 -7.08 -8.89
C TYR A 128 14.85 -8.33 -9.66
N GLU A 129 15.10 -8.36 -10.97
CA GLU A 129 14.82 -9.50 -11.83
C GLU A 129 15.62 -10.75 -11.39
N ALA A 130 16.92 -10.60 -11.11
CA ALA A 130 17.76 -11.69 -10.64
C ALA A 130 17.33 -12.25 -9.26
N ALA A 131 16.76 -11.40 -8.41
CA ALA A 131 16.22 -11.78 -7.11
C ALA A 131 14.78 -12.29 -7.17
N GLU A 132 14.12 -12.24 -8.34
CA GLU A 132 12.69 -12.56 -8.53
C GLU A 132 11.77 -11.69 -7.64
N ILE A 133 12.17 -10.43 -7.38
CA ILE A 133 11.43 -9.45 -6.57
C ILE A 133 10.82 -8.39 -7.50
N SER A 134 9.53 -8.14 -7.36
CA SER A 134 8.84 -7.13 -8.16
C SER A 134 8.93 -5.73 -7.54
N LEU A 135 9.02 -4.71 -8.38
CA LEU A 135 8.98 -3.30 -8.02
C LEU A 135 7.64 -2.68 -8.44
N ALA A 136 6.85 -2.21 -7.48
CA ALA A 136 5.55 -1.58 -7.71
C ALA A 136 5.63 -0.08 -7.45
N ILE A 137 5.30 0.74 -8.45
CA ILE A 137 5.28 2.20 -8.31
C ILE A 137 3.83 2.64 -8.06
N GLU A 138 3.58 3.28 -6.92
CA GLU A 138 2.26 3.75 -6.53
C GLU A 138 2.00 5.18 -7.01
N ASN A 139 0.76 5.43 -7.47
CA ASN A 139 0.27 6.78 -7.68
C ASN A 139 0.02 7.44 -6.32
N HIS A 140 0.76 8.50 -6.04
CA HIS A 140 0.74 9.17 -4.75
C HIS A 140 1.00 10.67 -4.93
N ASP A 141 0.41 11.46 -4.02
CA ASP A 141 0.56 12.92 -3.91
C ASP A 141 0.29 13.64 -5.24
N LEU A 142 1.27 14.36 -5.77
CA LEU A 142 1.12 15.26 -6.91
C LEU A 142 1.49 14.62 -8.26
N ARG A 143 1.75 13.31 -8.30
CA ARG A 143 2.13 12.60 -9.52
C ARG A 143 0.91 12.18 -10.32
N HIS A 144 0.82 12.67 -11.55
CA HIS A 144 -0.22 12.25 -12.48
C HIS A 144 -0.05 10.79 -12.89
N VAL A 145 -1.16 10.07 -13.01
CA VAL A 145 -1.13 8.66 -13.44
C VAL A 145 -0.52 8.47 -14.82
N ALA A 146 -0.57 9.50 -15.67
CA ALA A 146 0.08 9.48 -16.98
C ALA A 146 1.61 9.33 -16.88
N GLU A 147 2.24 9.92 -15.85
CA GLU A 147 3.68 9.80 -15.62
C GLU A 147 4.07 8.36 -15.23
N LEU A 148 3.29 7.73 -14.35
CA LEU A 148 3.52 6.35 -13.95
C LEU A 148 3.27 5.37 -15.10
N LYS A 149 2.23 5.64 -15.88
CA LYS A 149 1.94 4.87 -17.10
C LYS A 149 3.09 4.94 -18.08
N GLU A 150 3.57 6.14 -18.41
CA GLU A 150 4.70 6.35 -19.30
C GLU A 150 5.94 5.60 -18.80
N LEU A 151 6.28 5.73 -17.51
CA LEU A 151 7.42 5.08 -16.90
C LEU A 151 7.33 3.54 -17.02
N THR A 152 6.20 2.96 -16.61
CA THR A 152 6.04 1.51 -16.57
C THR A 152 5.87 0.89 -17.98
N GLU A 153 5.26 1.60 -18.93
CA GLU A 153 5.14 1.14 -20.31
C GLU A 153 6.45 1.27 -21.09
N THR A 154 7.28 2.28 -20.78
CA THR A 154 8.59 2.47 -21.44
C THR A 154 9.57 1.36 -21.07
N ILE A 155 9.62 0.99 -19.78
CA ILE A 155 10.54 -0.06 -19.29
C ILE A 155 10.00 -1.47 -19.62
N ASP A 156 8.70 -1.67 -19.57
CA ASP A 156 7.95 -2.91 -19.91
C ASP A 156 8.60 -4.22 -19.40
N SER A 157 9.01 -4.26 -18.13
CA SER A 157 9.57 -5.45 -17.49
C SER A 157 8.49 -6.25 -16.75
N PRO A 158 8.60 -7.60 -16.70
CA PRO A 158 7.72 -8.43 -15.86
C PRO A 158 7.86 -8.17 -14.36
N TYR A 159 8.98 -7.60 -13.92
CA TYR A 159 9.28 -7.29 -12.52
C TYR A 159 9.00 -5.82 -12.15
N LEU A 160 8.54 -4.99 -13.08
CA LEU A 160 8.09 -3.62 -12.82
C LEU A 160 6.58 -3.53 -13.06
N GLY A 161 5.86 -2.83 -12.19
CA GLY A 161 4.45 -2.56 -12.39
C GLY A 161 3.95 -1.41 -11.54
N THR A 162 2.64 -1.22 -11.53
CA THR A 162 2.00 -0.19 -10.72
C THR A 162 1.39 -0.77 -9.46
N CYS A 163 1.42 0.01 -8.37
CA CYS A 163 0.52 -0.12 -7.24
C CYS A 163 -0.59 0.91 -7.42
N ILE A 164 -1.82 0.48 -7.55
CA ILE A 164 -2.95 1.38 -7.73
C ILE A 164 -3.51 1.80 -6.38
N ASP A 165 -3.66 3.10 -6.17
CA ASP A 165 -4.46 3.68 -5.10
C ASP A 165 -5.50 4.63 -5.70
N CYS A 166 -6.78 4.28 -5.59
CA CYS A 166 -7.85 5.06 -6.20
C CYS A 166 -8.17 6.37 -5.48
N VAL A 167 -7.58 6.59 -4.30
CA VAL A 167 -7.92 7.74 -3.44
C VAL A 167 -6.84 8.81 -3.47
N ASN A 168 -5.56 8.42 -3.58
CA ASN A 168 -4.43 9.37 -3.54
C ASN A 168 -4.53 10.44 -4.64
N SER A 169 -4.95 10.07 -5.85
CA SER A 169 -5.03 11.01 -6.99
C SER A 169 -6.21 12.00 -6.93
N LEU A 170 -7.13 11.88 -5.95
CA LEU A 170 -8.20 12.86 -5.76
C LEU A 170 -7.66 14.28 -5.53
N GLY A 171 -6.51 14.40 -4.87
CA GLY A 171 -5.85 15.68 -4.58
C GLY A 171 -5.40 16.43 -5.84
N ILE A 172 -5.22 15.75 -6.94
CA ILE A 172 -4.83 16.32 -8.25
C ILE A 172 -5.96 16.23 -9.29
N GLN A 173 -7.19 15.99 -8.82
CA GLN A 173 -8.40 15.96 -9.64
C GLN A 173 -8.48 14.80 -10.65
N GLU A 174 -7.78 13.71 -10.42
CA GLU A 174 -7.94 12.48 -11.19
C GLU A 174 -8.98 11.58 -10.52
N CYS A 175 -10.01 11.20 -11.26
CA CYS A 175 -11.05 10.33 -10.73
C CYS A 175 -10.61 8.85 -10.75
N GLN A 176 -11.28 8.02 -9.96
CA GLN A 176 -10.96 6.60 -9.80
C GLN A 176 -10.93 5.85 -11.15
N ALA A 177 -11.87 6.15 -12.06
CA ALA A 177 -11.90 5.51 -13.38
C ALA A 177 -10.63 5.84 -14.20
N GLN A 178 -10.20 7.10 -14.19
CA GLN A 178 -8.96 7.50 -14.88
C GLN A 178 -7.74 6.78 -14.30
N VAL A 179 -7.65 6.68 -12.96
CA VAL A 179 -6.56 5.97 -12.29
C VAL A 179 -6.54 4.49 -12.69
N ILE A 180 -7.70 3.82 -12.60
CA ILE A 180 -7.82 2.40 -12.94
C ILE A 180 -7.51 2.16 -14.42
N GLU A 181 -8.08 2.94 -15.34
CA GLU A 181 -7.84 2.78 -16.78
C GLU A 181 -6.38 2.98 -17.15
N ALA A 182 -5.71 3.95 -16.53
CA ALA A 182 -4.31 4.23 -16.81
C ALA A 182 -3.35 3.16 -16.28
N LEU A 183 -3.56 2.68 -15.04
CA LEU A 183 -2.56 1.89 -14.31
C LEU A 183 -2.86 0.39 -14.28
N LEU A 184 -4.13 -0.02 -14.42
CA LEU A 184 -4.52 -1.44 -14.31
C LEU A 184 -3.79 -2.38 -15.29
N PRO A 185 -3.46 -1.99 -16.54
CA PRO A 185 -2.71 -2.86 -17.44
C PRO A 185 -1.37 -3.35 -16.89
N GLN A 186 -0.71 -2.55 -16.05
CA GLN A 186 0.59 -2.88 -15.43
C GLN A 186 0.49 -3.16 -13.92
N ALA A 187 -0.72 -3.27 -13.35
CA ALA A 187 -0.90 -3.43 -11.91
C ALA A 187 -0.35 -4.75 -11.39
N ILE A 188 0.42 -4.67 -10.30
CA ILE A 188 0.95 -5.79 -9.53
C ILE A 188 0.63 -5.67 -8.04
N ASN A 189 0.07 -4.55 -7.61
CA ASN A 189 -0.42 -4.30 -6.26
C ASN A 189 -1.60 -3.32 -6.31
N PHE A 190 -2.47 -3.36 -5.31
CA PHE A 190 -3.63 -2.47 -5.23
C PHE A 190 -3.89 -2.12 -3.77
N HIS A 191 -3.86 -0.83 -3.43
CA HIS A 191 -4.25 -0.32 -2.12
C HIS A 191 -5.73 0.03 -2.12
N TYR A 192 -6.48 -0.63 -1.28
CA TYR A 192 -7.88 -0.34 -1.06
C TYR A 192 -8.05 0.55 0.15
N LYS A 193 -8.61 1.72 -0.08
CA LYS A 193 -9.14 2.64 0.93
C LYS A 193 -10.55 2.99 0.56
N ASP A 194 -11.41 3.23 1.53
CA ASP A 194 -12.72 3.81 1.26
C ASP A 194 -12.83 5.21 1.88
N PHE A 195 -13.59 6.06 1.25
CA PHE A 195 -13.69 7.47 1.61
C PHE A 195 -15.05 8.05 1.30
N THR A 196 -15.38 9.14 1.98
CA THR A 196 -16.56 9.97 1.72
C THR A 196 -16.14 11.38 1.36
N ILE A 197 -16.97 12.07 0.58
CA ILE A 197 -16.88 13.51 0.36
C ILE A 197 -18.15 14.14 0.91
N ARG A 198 -18.02 15.06 1.88
CA ARG A 198 -19.14 15.76 2.46
C ARG A 198 -18.93 17.28 2.43
N ARG A 199 -20.02 18.02 2.47
CA ARG A 199 -19.95 19.46 2.68
C ARG A 199 -19.40 19.75 4.08
N THR A 200 -18.71 20.88 4.22
CA THR A 200 -18.41 21.46 5.53
C THR A 200 -19.68 21.92 6.22
N ASP A 201 -19.67 22.01 7.55
CA ASP A 201 -20.87 22.38 8.34
C ASP A 201 -21.36 23.81 8.06
N TYR A 202 -20.54 24.64 7.45
CA TYR A 202 -20.87 26.00 7.01
C TYR A 202 -21.08 26.12 5.49
N ASP A 203 -21.32 25.02 4.80
CA ASP A 203 -21.66 24.89 3.37
C ASP A 203 -20.62 25.41 2.35
N MET A 204 -19.47 25.91 2.79
CA MET A 204 -18.42 26.39 1.91
C MET A 204 -17.22 25.43 1.91
N GLY A 205 -17.16 24.57 0.88
CA GLY A 205 -16.09 23.60 0.69
C GLY A 205 -16.53 22.15 0.94
N PHE A 206 -15.56 21.25 0.81
CA PHE A 206 -15.73 19.82 1.00
C PHE A 206 -14.66 19.28 1.91
N ILE A 207 -14.99 18.23 2.64
CA ILE A 207 -14.05 17.40 3.39
C ILE A 207 -14.03 16.03 2.72
N VAL A 208 -12.83 15.56 2.36
CA VAL A 208 -12.58 14.18 1.97
C VAL A 208 -12.06 13.45 3.20
N GLN A 209 -12.70 12.35 3.57
CA GLN A 209 -12.38 11.63 4.80
C GLN A 209 -12.53 10.13 4.57
N GLY A 210 -11.62 9.33 5.15
CA GLY A 210 -11.75 7.88 5.14
C GLY A 210 -13.01 7.39 5.84
N CYS A 211 -13.46 6.20 5.47
CA CYS A 211 -14.56 5.49 6.11
C CYS A 211 -14.33 3.96 6.05
N ILE A 212 -15.21 3.22 6.69
CA ILE A 212 -15.22 1.75 6.66
C ILE A 212 -15.46 1.27 5.22
N ALA A 213 -14.75 0.24 4.80
CA ALA A 213 -14.90 -0.35 3.47
C ALA A 213 -16.35 -0.70 3.13
N GLY A 214 -16.80 -0.27 1.97
CA GLY A 214 -18.17 -0.47 1.48
C GLY A 214 -19.18 0.56 1.96
N GLN A 215 -18.77 1.54 2.76
CA GLN A 215 -19.63 2.64 3.21
C GLN A 215 -19.33 3.96 2.49
N GLY A 216 -18.33 3.97 1.62
CA GLY A 216 -17.88 5.16 0.94
C GLY A 216 -18.10 5.13 -0.56
N MET A 217 -17.18 5.81 -1.25
CA MET A 217 -17.28 6.12 -2.68
C MET A 217 -16.24 5.37 -3.53
N THR A 218 -15.43 4.46 -2.94
CA THR A 218 -14.46 3.69 -3.71
C THR A 218 -15.16 2.66 -4.57
N ASP A 219 -15.04 2.82 -5.90
CA ASP A 219 -15.70 1.96 -6.89
C ASP A 219 -14.91 0.68 -7.16
N MET A 220 -14.91 -0.21 -6.17
CA MET A 220 -14.26 -1.51 -6.28
C MET A 220 -14.90 -2.39 -7.37
N GLU A 221 -16.20 -2.22 -7.65
CA GLU A 221 -16.88 -2.99 -8.69
C GLU A 221 -16.35 -2.63 -10.08
N TYR A 222 -16.04 -1.36 -10.31
CA TYR A 222 -15.39 -0.91 -11.54
C TYR A 222 -14.01 -1.57 -11.74
N MET A 223 -13.18 -1.58 -10.71
CA MET A 223 -11.89 -2.28 -10.74
C MET A 223 -12.05 -3.76 -11.04
N ILE A 224 -12.95 -4.45 -10.34
CA ILE A 224 -13.20 -5.88 -10.52
C ILE A 224 -13.68 -6.19 -11.94
N LYS A 225 -14.62 -5.39 -12.46
CA LYS A 225 -15.14 -5.54 -13.81
C LYS A 225 -14.04 -5.41 -14.88
N ASN A 226 -13.08 -4.55 -14.64
CA ASN A 226 -11.98 -4.27 -15.56
C ASN A 226 -10.71 -5.08 -15.29
N ARG A 227 -10.65 -5.90 -14.21
CA ARG A 227 -9.44 -6.63 -13.79
C ARG A 227 -8.78 -7.48 -14.89
N ASN A 228 -9.55 -7.98 -15.85
CA ASN A 228 -9.04 -8.77 -16.96
C ASN A 228 -8.15 -7.94 -17.93
N HIS A 229 -8.12 -6.62 -17.78
CA HIS A 229 -7.19 -5.75 -18.50
C HIS A 229 -5.79 -5.76 -17.86
N SER A 230 -5.64 -6.22 -16.63
CA SER A 230 -4.32 -6.42 -16.03
C SER A 230 -3.62 -7.61 -16.68
N LYS A 231 -2.36 -7.41 -17.08
CA LYS A 231 -1.48 -8.44 -17.63
C LYS A 231 -0.89 -9.33 -16.52
N LYS A 232 -1.02 -8.94 -15.25
CA LYS A 232 -0.35 -9.53 -14.09
C LYS A 232 -1.35 -9.82 -12.97
N ASN A 233 -0.98 -10.71 -12.07
CA ASN A 233 -1.72 -10.88 -10.81
C ASN A 233 -1.29 -9.83 -9.81
N PHE A 234 -2.22 -9.36 -8.99
CA PHE A 234 -1.95 -8.40 -7.92
C PHE A 234 -2.67 -8.80 -6.63
N ASN A 235 -2.16 -8.34 -5.50
CA ASN A 235 -2.82 -8.42 -4.21
C ASN A 235 -3.60 -7.14 -3.91
N LEU A 236 -4.68 -7.28 -3.15
CA LEU A 236 -5.49 -6.18 -2.64
C LEU A 236 -5.10 -5.93 -1.19
N ILE A 237 -4.51 -4.79 -0.91
CA ILE A 237 -4.03 -4.41 0.42
C ILE A 237 -5.00 -3.41 1.04
N LEU A 238 -5.57 -3.76 2.19
CA LEU A 238 -6.43 -2.85 2.95
C LEU A 238 -5.59 -1.79 3.65
N GLU A 239 -5.94 -0.55 3.43
CA GLU A 239 -5.47 0.63 4.16
C GLU A 239 -6.66 1.46 4.65
N GLN A 240 -6.44 2.35 5.62
CA GLN A 240 -7.49 3.19 6.16
C GLN A 240 -7.00 4.62 6.37
N TRP A 241 -7.88 5.59 6.12
CA TRP A 241 -7.68 6.99 6.49
C TRP A 241 -8.56 7.32 7.70
N MET A 242 -8.28 6.68 8.84
CA MET A 242 -8.98 6.93 10.09
C MET A 242 -8.73 8.37 10.56
N PRO A 243 -9.77 9.21 10.73
CA PRO A 243 -9.60 10.56 11.25
C PRO A 243 -9.27 10.54 12.74
N TRP A 244 -8.61 11.61 13.21
CA TRP A 244 -8.45 11.87 14.64
C TRP A 244 -9.80 12.16 15.31
N LEU A 245 -10.13 11.46 16.40
CA LEU A 245 -11.40 11.57 17.11
C LEU A 245 -11.32 12.38 18.42
N GLY A 246 -10.18 13.05 18.70
CA GLY A 246 -10.02 13.89 19.89
C GLY A 246 -9.19 13.25 21.00
N THR A 247 -9.20 11.93 21.15
CA THR A 247 -8.33 11.19 22.08
C THR A 247 -7.67 10.00 21.37
N ILE A 248 -6.52 9.56 21.87
CA ILE A 248 -5.82 8.41 21.28
C ILE A 248 -6.59 7.11 21.55
N GLU A 249 -7.18 6.97 22.71
CA GLU A 249 -7.94 5.79 23.11
C GLU A 249 -9.16 5.59 22.22
N GLU A 250 -9.92 6.64 21.96
CA GLU A 250 -11.09 6.58 21.08
C GLU A 250 -10.67 6.32 19.63
N THR A 251 -9.61 7.00 19.17
CA THR A 251 -9.12 6.86 17.79
C THR A 251 -8.60 5.46 17.51
N THR A 252 -7.76 4.89 18.39
CA THR A 252 -7.23 3.54 18.22
C THR A 252 -8.30 2.46 18.32
N ALA A 253 -9.23 2.58 19.28
CA ALA A 253 -10.35 1.64 19.39
C ALA A 253 -11.25 1.66 18.14
N SER A 254 -11.53 2.86 17.61
CA SER A 254 -12.32 3.01 16.40
C SER A 254 -11.58 2.52 15.14
N GLU A 255 -10.27 2.73 15.06
CA GLU A 255 -9.44 2.20 13.96
C GLU A 255 -9.48 0.67 13.92
N GLU A 256 -9.39 0.01 15.07
CA GLU A 256 -9.53 -1.45 15.16
C GLU A 256 -10.93 -1.91 14.72
N GLN A 257 -11.98 -1.23 15.16
CA GLN A 257 -13.35 -1.55 14.73
C GLN A 257 -13.51 -1.38 13.22
N TRP A 258 -13.00 -0.29 12.65
CA TRP A 258 -13.06 -0.06 11.20
C TRP A 258 -12.35 -1.15 10.42
N ALA A 259 -11.18 -1.58 10.90
CA ALA A 259 -10.43 -2.67 10.29
C ALA A 259 -11.21 -3.99 10.30
N GLU A 260 -11.81 -4.36 11.45
CA GLU A 260 -12.62 -5.58 11.58
C GLU A 260 -13.84 -5.57 10.62
N GLU A 261 -14.53 -4.42 10.51
CA GLU A 261 -15.69 -4.28 9.62
C GLU A 261 -15.27 -4.28 8.14
N SER A 262 -14.19 -3.57 7.81
CA SER A 262 -13.63 -3.51 6.46
C SER A 262 -13.16 -4.89 5.97
N ILE A 263 -12.43 -5.63 6.80
CA ILE A 263 -12.00 -7.00 6.50
C ILE A 263 -13.21 -7.88 6.21
N ARG A 264 -14.21 -7.85 7.09
CA ARG A 264 -15.45 -8.63 6.93
C ARG A 264 -16.19 -8.29 5.64
N TYR A 265 -16.29 -7.00 5.31
CA TYR A 265 -16.91 -6.55 4.08
C TYR A 265 -16.16 -7.08 2.85
N LEU A 266 -14.83 -6.91 2.78
CA LEU A 266 -14.01 -7.32 1.66
C LEU A 266 -14.05 -8.85 1.48
N GLN A 267 -13.91 -9.61 2.55
CA GLN A 267 -13.97 -11.08 2.51
C GLN A 267 -15.33 -11.60 2.02
N ASN A 268 -16.43 -10.98 2.45
CA ASN A 268 -17.78 -11.41 2.05
C ASN A 268 -18.12 -10.97 0.62
N LYS A 269 -17.88 -9.69 0.31
CA LYS A 269 -18.26 -9.10 -0.98
C LYS A 269 -17.46 -9.69 -2.14
N PHE A 270 -16.19 -9.98 -1.91
CA PHE A 270 -15.24 -10.39 -2.95
C PHE A 270 -14.69 -11.81 -2.75
N LYS A 271 -15.42 -12.63 -2.01
CA LYS A 271 -15.01 -14.02 -1.69
C LYS A 271 -14.55 -14.83 -2.92
N SER A 272 -15.22 -14.67 -4.05
CA SER A 272 -14.89 -15.38 -5.29
C SER A 272 -13.60 -14.93 -5.97
N LEU A 273 -13.03 -13.80 -5.53
CA LEU A 273 -11.82 -13.22 -6.11
C LEU A 273 -10.56 -13.57 -5.31
N PHE A 274 -10.72 -13.88 -4.02
CA PHE A 274 -9.60 -14.26 -3.18
C PHE A 274 -9.36 -15.76 -3.32
N SER A 275 -8.20 -16.11 -3.89
CA SER A 275 -7.72 -17.50 -3.91
C SER A 275 -7.25 -17.87 -2.52
N ASN A 276 -7.64 -19.06 -2.05
CA ASN A 276 -7.07 -19.66 -0.84
C ASN A 276 -5.60 -20.00 -1.05
#